data_be657c3fe8e30e3908be0536701aedd0
#
_entry.id   be657c3fe8e30e3908be0536701aedd0
#
_cell.length_a   1.000
_cell.length_b   1.000
_cell.length_c   1.000
_cell.angle_alpha   90.00
_cell.angle_beta   90.00
_cell.angle_gamma   90.00
#
_symmetry.space_group_name_H-M   'P 1'
#
loop_
_entity.id
_entity.type
_entity.pdbx_description
1 polymer ?
#
loop_
_entity_poly.entity_id
_entity_poly.type
_entity_poly.pdbx_seq_one_letter_code
_entity_poly.pdbx_strand_id
1 'polypeptide(L)'
;MLRRLRRLRTRRVFVRPTARGWQALFFAVVSLTVALLIGTTQIYQLAYALIGLLLASFALGLFLSRGMRYERRVVEGERLVAGRSTQAELVVSNVARTRSPGAEVVDLLPKECRFLMPPVGGTETRGIQQPMLFAKRGRHELGPAEIRTVDPFGLLRFIRRFDERTEVMVYPEVFELASFPLPGSSREMGTRGSFASQGDEFSGLREYRRGDDRRHINWKSVARTGQLVVREFAQEAPRRHAVVLDLYRSETGSPEAEIEDAVSAAGSILSHLFRDGPPSRLLCSDKARGATAFGTDESSYWRAMDLLAVARADGDTKPGDFLNEKLGEKREDLGDGVILISRSLNESLAKSVERLRAAGLPVVVVALAAHTYRSGGSGGGAGSKSSGREAAFSGGVSMLEFAGADVRVMRRPGGLAAFAGAQGTTNARGNWGVA
;
A
#
# COMPACT_ATOMS: atom_id res chain seq x y z
N MET A 1 -16.64 2.80 11.41
CA MET A 1 -16.43 3.97 12.27
C MET A 1 -15.53 4.95 11.53
N LEU A 2 -16.01 6.14 11.17
CA LEU A 2 -15.25 7.11 10.35
C LEU A 2 -14.23 7.82 11.26
N ARG A 3 -12.92 7.67 10.99
CA ARG A 3 -11.88 8.45 11.69
C ARG A 3 -12.04 9.91 11.26
N ARG A 4 -12.50 10.75 12.18
CA ARG A 4 -12.53 12.20 11.98
C ARG A 4 -11.09 12.66 11.83
N LEU A 5 -10.59 12.68 10.58
CA LEU A 5 -9.38 13.41 10.28
C LEU A 5 -9.61 14.85 10.77
N ARG A 6 -8.66 15.38 11.50
CA ARG A 6 -8.67 16.67 12.19
C ARG A 6 -9.38 17.75 11.38
N ARG A 7 -10.29 18.50 12.01
CA ARG A 7 -10.99 19.63 11.39
C ARG A 7 -9.95 20.59 10.83
N LEU A 8 -9.94 20.77 9.50
CA LEU A 8 -8.99 21.63 8.82
C LEU A 8 -9.22 23.08 9.28
N ARG A 9 -8.20 23.68 9.88
CA ARG A 9 -8.27 25.05 10.42
C ARG A 9 -7.87 26.02 9.31
N THR A 10 -8.74 26.96 8.97
CA THR A 10 -8.46 28.01 7.99
C THR A 10 -7.25 28.84 8.44
N ARG A 11 -6.21 28.90 7.67
CA ARG A 11 -4.98 29.64 8.02
C ARG A 11 -4.90 31.00 7.34
N ARG A 12 -5.43 31.13 6.10
CA ARG A 12 -5.37 32.38 5.33
C ARG A 12 -6.63 32.57 4.50
N VAL A 13 -7.08 33.81 4.43
CA VAL A 13 -8.17 34.24 3.54
C VAL A 13 -7.58 35.25 2.58
N PHE A 14 -7.69 35.00 1.29
CA PHE A 14 -7.28 35.90 0.23
C PHE A 14 -8.51 36.42 -0.49
N VAL A 15 -8.51 37.71 -0.82
CA VAL A 15 -9.55 38.33 -1.64
C VAL A 15 -8.93 38.78 -2.95
N ARG A 16 -9.55 38.41 -4.06
CA ARG A 16 -9.12 38.81 -5.39
C ARG A 16 -10.30 39.36 -6.17
N PRO A 17 -10.14 40.46 -6.89
CA PRO A 17 -11.18 40.93 -7.80
C PRO A 17 -11.37 39.91 -8.93
N THR A 18 -12.64 39.75 -9.35
CA THR A 18 -12.99 39.06 -10.59
C THR A 18 -12.73 39.97 -11.81
N ALA A 19 -12.94 39.45 -13.02
CA ALA A 19 -12.87 40.32 -14.22
C ALA A 19 -13.88 41.49 -14.11
N ARG A 20 -15.08 41.22 -13.64
CA ARG A 20 -16.12 42.25 -13.36
C ARG A 20 -15.71 43.20 -12.24
N GLY A 21 -15.06 42.67 -11.20
CA GLY A 21 -14.51 43.50 -10.12
C GLY A 21 -13.42 44.45 -10.57
N TRP A 22 -12.54 44.03 -11.45
CA TRP A 22 -11.56 44.91 -12.06
C TRP A 22 -12.21 46.01 -12.91
N GLN A 23 -13.22 45.66 -13.72
CA GLN A 23 -14.00 46.64 -14.50
C GLN A 23 -14.69 47.65 -13.57
N ALA A 24 -15.37 47.16 -12.52
CA ALA A 24 -16.04 48.07 -11.56
C ALA A 24 -15.04 48.99 -10.85
N LEU A 25 -13.87 48.48 -10.46
CA LEU A 25 -12.80 49.29 -9.87
C LEU A 25 -12.29 50.37 -10.87
N PHE A 26 -12.05 49.94 -12.12
CA PHE A 26 -11.62 50.87 -13.17
C PHE A 26 -12.64 52.00 -13.41
N PHE A 27 -13.93 51.65 -13.56
CA PHE A 27 -14.98 52.66 -13.74
C PHE A 27 -15.16 53.56 -12.50
N ALA A 28 -14.98 53.04 -11.30
CA ALA A 28 -15.02 53.84 -10.07
C ALA A 28 -13.90 54.87 -10.04
N VAL A 29 -12.66 54.46 -10.40
CA VAL A 29 -11.51 55.37 -10.47
C VAL A 29 -11.67 56.41 -11.58
N VAL A 30 -12.09 56.01 -12.77
CA VAL A 30 -12.32 56.93 -13.89
C VAL A 30 -13.42 57.94 -13.55
N SER A 31 -14.58 57.49 -13.04
CA SER A 31 -15.68 58.37 -12.64
C SER A 31 -15.24 59.34 -11.56
N LEU A 32 -14.45 58.90 -10.59
CA LEU A 32 -13.95 59.79 -9.52
C LEU A 32 -12.98 60.86 -10.10
N THR A 33 -12.08 60.42 -11.00
CA THR A 33 -11.13 61.36 -11.64
C THR A 33 -11.87 62.40 -12.48
N VAL A 34 -12.87 61.99 -13.27
CA VAL A 34 -13.69 62.87 -14.09
C VAL A 34 -14.51 63.83 -13.21
N ALA A 35 -15.05 63.30 -12.09
CA ALA A 35 -15.80 64.15 -11.12
C ALA A 35 -14.94 65.26 -10.54
N LEU A 36 -13.67 64.93 -10.22
CA LEU A 36 -12.72 65.91 -9.67
C LEU A 36 -12.31 66.96 -10.71
N LEU A 37 -12.29 66.60 -12.02
CA LEU A 37 -11.92 67.54 -13.10
C LEU A 37 -13.10 68.45 -13.51
N ILE A 38 -14.31 67.90 -13.60
CA ILE A 38 -15.50 68.60 -14.11
C ILE A 38 -16.32 69.24 -13.02
N GLY A 39 -16.29 68.67 -11.79
CA GLY A 39 -17.00 69.24 -10.61
C GLY A 39 -18.52 69.01 -10.62
N THR A 40 -19.07 68.13 -11.46
CA THR A 40 -20.51 67.88 -11.53
C THR A 40 -20.99 66.89 -10.47
N THR A 41 -22.05 67.24 -9.73
CA THR A 41 -22.63 66.44 -8.61
C THR A 41 -23.03 65.02 -9.06
N GLN A 42 -23.55 64.86 -10.28
CA GLN A 42 -24.01 63.57 -10.82
C GLN A 42 -22.87 62.57 -10.97
N ILE A 43 -21.68 63.04 -11.40
CA ILE A 43 -20.52 62.17 -11.59
C ILE A 43 -19.96 61.74 -10.23
N TYR A 44 -19.95 62.59 -9.23
CA TYR A 44 -19.62 62.23 -7.84
C TYR A 44 -20.57 61.16 -7.30
N GLN A 45 -21.89 61.29 -7.52
CA GLN A 45 -22.85 60.29 -7.11
C GLN A 45 -22.59 58.91 -7.74
N LEU A 46 -22.27 58.90 -9.04
CA LEU A 46 -21.91 57.64 -9.71
C LEU A 46 -20.62 57.03 -9.14
N ALA A 47 -19.60 57.83 -8.90
CA ALA A 47 -18.35 57.35 -8.31
C ALA A 47 -18.56 56.76 -6.91
N TYR A 48 -19.31 57.47 -6.04
CA TYR A 48 -19.62 56.99 -4.71
C TYR A 48 -20.51 55.75 -4.72
N ALA A 49 -21.44 55.63 -5.67
CA ALA A 49 -22.25 54.42 -5.84
C ALA A 49 -21.41 53.20 -6.17
N LEU A 50 -20.45 53.34 -7.11
CA LEU A 50 -19.53 52.24 -7.49
C LEU A 50 -18.59 51.86 -6.34
N ILE A 51 -18.04 52.84 -5.62
CA ILE A 51 -17.21 52.60 -4.45
C ILE A 51 -18.04 51.92 -3.36
N GLY A 52 -19.26 52.39 -3.07
CA GLY A 52 -20.18 51.79 -2.14
C GLY A 52 -20.54 50.34 -2.47
N LEU A 53 -20.74 50.05 -3.77
CA LEU A 53 -20.98 48.70 -4.27
C LEU A 53 -19.77 47.78 -4.02
N LEU A 54 -18.55 48.24 -4.26
CA LEU A 54 -17.33 47.45 -4.00
C LEU A 54 -17.15 47.20 -2.49
N LEU A 55 -17.39 48.18 -1.64
CA LEU A 55 -17.35 48.05 -0.19
C LEU A 55 -18.44 47.08 0.34
N ALA A 56 -19.64 47.19 -0.19
CA ALA A 56 -20.75 46.29 0.14
C ALA A 56 -20.48 44.88 -0.29
N SER A 57 -19.94 44.70 -1.51
CA SER A 57 -19.47 43.39 -2.04
C SER A 57 -18.41 42.76 -1.12
N PHE A 58 -17.40 43.52 -0.70
CA PHE A 58 -16.38 43.09 0.21
C PHE A 58 -16.95 42.66 1.59
N ALA A 59 -17.75 43.54 2.20
CA ALA A 59 -18.33 43.28 3.52
C ALA A 59 -19.25 42.05 3.50
N LEU A 60 -20.14 41.99 2.50
CA LEU A 60 -21.10 40.87 2.36
C LEU A 60 -20.41 39.56 2.04
N GLY A 61 -19.45 39.58 1.11
CA GLY A 61 -18.66 38.38 0.76
C GLY A 61 -17.85 37.85 1.94
N LEU A 62 -17.23 38.73 2.74
CA LEU A 62 -16.52 38.37 3.95
C LEU A 62 -17.48 37.77 5.01
N PHE A 63 -18.65 38.37 5.18
CA PHE A 63 -19.67 37.93 6.12
C PHE A 63 -20.21 36.54 5.75
N LEU A 64 -20.63 36.34 4.51
CA LEU A 64 -21.23 35.09 4.01
C LEU A 64 -20.21 33.93 3.95
N SER A 65 -18.93 34.24 3.69
CA SER A 65 -17.89 33.21 3.61
C SER A 65 -17.35 32.76 4.98
N ARG A 66 -17.58 33.48 6.08
CA ARG A 66 -16.97 33.21 7.41
C ARG A 66 -17.31 31.85 8.00
N GLY A 67 -18.50 31.32 7.73
CA GLY A 67 -19.02 30.09 8.33
C GLY A 67 -18.50 28.80 7.69
N MET A 68 -17.86 28.87 6.54
CA MET A 68 -17.49 27.66 5.79
C MET A 68 -16.30 26.96 6.42
N ARG A 69 -16.44 25.66 6.66
CA ARG A 69 -15.41 24.74 7.12
C ARG A 69 -15.31 23.59 6.17
N TYR A 70 -14.12 23.03 6.06
CA TYR A 70 -13.82 21.88 5.23
C TYR A 70 -13.28 20.74 6.07
N GLU A 71 -13.75 19.54 5.80
CA GLU A 71 -13.27 18.31 6.42
C GLU A 71 -13.16 17.23 5.32
N ARG A 72 -12.05 16.54 5.31
CA ARG A 72 -11.84 15.38 4.42
C ARG A 72 -12.04 14.12 5.26
N ARG A 73 -12.90 13.23 4.80
CA ARG A 73 -13.13 11.93 5.40
C ARG A 73 -12.76 10.85 4.40
N VAL A 74 -11.74 10.09 4.71
CA VAL A 74 -11.45 8.85 3.98
C VAL A 74 -12.24 7.75 4.67
N VAL A 75 -12.92 6.90 3.91
CA VAL A 75 -13.75 5.82 4.49
C VAL A 75 -12.84 4.91 5.30
N GLU A 76 -13.09 4.85 6.62
CA GLU A 76 -12.39 3.94 7.53
C GLU A 76 -12.83 2.51 7.28
N GLY A 77 -11.87 1.61 7.19
CA GLY A 77 -12.08 0.19 7.01
C GLY A 77 -11.52 -0.35 5.69
N GLU A 78 -11.45 0.47 4.65
CA GLU A 78 -10.74 0.12 3.43
C GLU A 78 -9.32 0.71 3.48
N ARG A 79 -8.33 -0.16 3.55
CA ARG A 79 -6.94 0.26 3.41
C ARG A 79 -6.69 0.68 1.96
N LEU A 80 -6.01 1.80 1.78
CA LEU A 80 -5.70 2.32 0.46
C LEU A 80 -4.71 1.39 -0.24
N VAL A 81 -5.09 0.88 -1.42
CA VAL A 81 -4.26 -0.02 -2.21
C VAL A 81 -3.92 0.64 -3.54
N ALA A 82 -2.67 0.55 -3.96
CA ALA A 82 -2.21 1.07 -5.25
C ALA A 82 -2.98 0.40 -6.40
N GLY A 83 -3.37 1.20 -7.39
CA GLY A 83 -4.15 0.72 -8.53
C GLY A 83 -5.65 0.52 -8.28
N ARG A 84 -6.13 0.63 -7.03
CA ARG A 84 -7.55 0.52 -6.69
C ARG A 84 -8.18 1.88 -6.44
N SER A 85 -9.39 2.08 -6.97
CA SER A 85 -10.16 3.29 -6.71
C SER A 85 -10.83 3.18 -5.34
N THR A 86 -10.58 4.17 -4.50
CA THR A 86 -11.22 4.33 -3.18
C THR A 86 -11.98 5.64 -3.16
N GLN A 87 -13.00 5.76 -2.33
CA GLN A 87 -13.78 6.99 -2.23
C GLN A 87 -13.38 7.83 -1.03
N ALA A 88 -13.17 9.14 -1.26
CA ALA A 88 -13.10 10.13 -0.19
C ALA A 88 -14.41 10.89 -0.09
N GLU A 89 -14.90 11.07 1.11
CA GLU A 89 -16.00 11.98 1.38
C GLU A 89 -15.43 13.37 1.73
N LEU A 90 -15.74 14.34 0.90
CA LEU A 90 -15.34 15.73 1.09
C LEU A 90 -16.53 16.50 1.69
N VAL A 91 -16.37 16.91 2.93
CA VAL A 91 -17.46 17.50 3.73
C VAL A 91 -17.23 19.00 3.86
N VAL A 92 -18.18 19.79 3.37
CA VAL A 92 -18.24 21.22 3.60
C VAL A 92 -19.37 21.51 4.59
N SER A 93 -19.05 22.14 5.71
CA SER A 93 -20.02 22.55 6.71
C SER A 93 -20.06 24.07 6.82
N ASN A 94 -21.28 24.60 6.91
CA ASN A 94 -21.51 26.01 7.22
C ASN A 94 -21.94 26.13 8.68
N VAL A 95 -21.07 26.71 9.52
CA VAL A 95 -21.37 26.90 10.95
C VAL A 95 -22.07 28.24 11.22
N ALA A 96 -22.20 29.10 10.21
CA ALA A 96 -22.97 30.34 10.33
C ALA A 96 -24.47 30.05 10.25
N ARG A 97 -25.30 30.94 10.80
CA ARG A 97 -26.76 30.85 10.67
C ARG A 97 -27.27 31.28 9.30
N THR A 98 -26.47 32.02 8.56
CA THR A 98 -26.78 32.49 7.19
C THR A 98 -26.39 31.47 6.15
N ARG A 99 -27.12 31.41 5.04
CA ARG A 99 -26.79 30.60 3.89
C ARG A 99 -25.47 31.06 3.27
N SER A 100 -24.54 30.12 2.99
CA SER A 100 -23.31 30.45 2.28
C SER A 100 -23.56 30.59 0.78
N PRO A 101 -22.74 31.37 0.06
CA PRO A 101 -22.75 31.32 -1.39
C PRO A 101 -22.30 29.96 -1.91
N GLY A 102 -22.56 29.67 -3.18
CA GLY A 102 -21.96 28.54 -3.85
C GLY A 102 -20.43 28.64 -3.81
N ALA A 103 -19.76 27.51 -3.75
CA ALA A 103 -18.31 27.44 -3.62
C ALA A 103 -17.69 26.49 -4.65
N GLU A 104 -16.55 26.87 -5.19
CA GLU A 104 -15.65 25.95 -5.85
C GLU A 104 -14.68 25.40 -4.79
N VAL A 105 -14.64 24.10 -4.61
CA VAL A 105 -13.68 23.45 -3.72
C VAL A 105 -12.59 22.83 -4.61
N VAL A 106 -11.36 23.14 -4.27
CA VAL A 106 -10.17 22.60 -4.92
C VAL A 106 -9.39 21.84 -3.87
N ASP A 107 -9.16 20.56 -4.09
CA ASP A 107 -8.40 19.71 -3.17
C ASP A 107 -7.34 18.89 -3.92
N LEU A 108 -6.22 18.61 -3.29
CA LEU A 108 -5.17 17.77 -3.81
C LEU A 108 -5.35 16.35 -3.26
N LEU A 109 -6.13 15.54 -3.98
CA LEU A 109 -6.40 14.13 -3.70
C LEU A 109 -5.71 13.28 -4.77
N PRO A 110 -4.56 12.75 -4.52
CA PRO A 110 -3.35 12.51 -5.30
C PRO A 110 -3.19 13.36 -6.58
N LYS A 111 -4.29 13.80 -7.16
CA LYS A 111 -4.34 14.79 -8.26
C LYS A 111 -5.26 15.93 -7.85
N GLU A 112 -5.03 17.12 -8.42
CA GLU A 112 -5.90 18.26 -8.20
C GLU A 112 -7.32 17.93 -8.67
N CYS A 113 -8.25 18.02 -7.75
CA CYS A 113 -9.67 17.78 -7.97
C CYS A 113 -10.44 19.08 -7.72
N ARG A 114 -11.35 19.42 -8.62
CA ARG A 114 -12.20 20.62 -8.54
C ARG A 114 -13.66 20.21 -8.63
N PHE A 115 -14.46 20.71 -7.73
CA PHE A 115 -15.89 20.48 -7.75
C PHE A 115 -16.67 21.71 -7.26
N LEU A 116 -17.87 21.85 -7.79
CA LEU A 116 -18.76 22.95 -7.42
C LEU A 116 -19.69 22.47 -6.30
N MET A 117 -19.63 23.17 -5.19
CA MET A 117 -20.56 22.98 -4.09
C MET A 117 -21.70 23.98 -4.21
N PRO A 118 -22.96 23.54 -4.24
CA PRO A 118 -24.09 24.45 -4.21
C PRO A 118 -24.12 25.22 -2.88
N PRO A 119 -24.91 26.30 -2.80
CA PRO A 119 -25.09 27.06 -1.56
C PRO A 119 -25.48 26.15 -0.40
N VAL A 120 -24.76 26.24 0.73
CA VAL A 120 -25.01 25.46 1.94
C VAL A 120 -25.82 26.29 2.92
N GLY A 121 -26.93 25.73 3.41
CA GLY A 121 -27.81 26.39 4.38
C GLY A 121 -27.08 26.71 5.70
N GLY A 122 -27.70 27.56 6.52
CA GLY A 122 -27.17 27.85 7.85
C GLY A 122 -27.15 26.60 8.73
N THR A 123 -26.00 26.31 9.36
CA THR A 123 -25.76 25.12 10.21
C THR A 123 -25.87 23.78 9.46
N GLU A 124 -25.91 23.80 8.11
CA GLU A 124 -25.99 22.61 7.27
C GLU A 124 -24.58 22.07 6.96
N THR A 125 -24.52 20.76 6.76
CA THR A 125 -23.31 20.05 6.29
C THR A 125 -23.64 19.29 5.03
N ARG A 126 -22.78 19.40 4.03
CA ARG A 126 -22.90 18.65 2.77
C ARG A 126 -21.62 17.89 2.47
N GLY A 127 -21.78 16.62 2.13
CA GLY A 127 -20.70 15.75 1.70
C GLY A 127 -20.82 15.45 0.21
N ILE A 128 -19.67 15.35 -0.46
CA ILE A 128 -19.55 14.85 -1.84
C ILE A 128 -18.56 13.70 -1.82
N GLN A 129 -18.91 12.59 -2.45
CA GLN A 129 -18.01 11.48 -2.65
C GLN A 129 -17.14 11.72 -3.89
N GLN A 130 -15.85 11.61 -3.72
CA GLN A 130 -14.87 11.81 -4.77
C GLN A 130 -14.01 10.56 -4.92
N PRO A 131 -13.92 9.94 -6.12
CA PRO A 131 -13.03 8.82 -6.34
C PRO A 131 -11.57 9.28 -6.24
N MET A 132 -10.78 8.51 -5.48
CA MET A 132 -9.34 8.65 -5.37
C MET A 132 -8.66 7.42 -5.95
N LEU A 133 -7.64 7.63 -6.77
CA LEU A 133 -6.81 6.56 -7.32
C LEU A 133 -5.34 6.90 -7.06
N PHE A 134 -4.69 6.05 -6.27
CA PHE A 134 -3.25 6.13 -6.07
C PHE A 134 -2.56 5.17 -7.04
N ALA A 135 -1.75 5.72 -7.95
CA ALA A 135 -1.03 4.90 -8.92
C ALA A 135 0.16 4.14 -8.30
N LYS A 136 0.68 4.64 -7.17
CA LYS A 136 1.87 4.10 -6.50
C LYS A 136 1.60 3.88 -5.04
N ARG A 137 2.20 2.82 -4.47
CA ARG A 137 2.22 2.58 -3.03
C ARG A 137 3.13 3.59 -2.31
N GLY A 138 3.02 3.64 -1.01
CA GLY A 138 3.89 4.47 -0.18
C GLY A 138 3.15 5.51 0.65
N ARG A 139 3.90 6.43 1.20
CA ARG A 139 3.35 7.58 1.92
C ARG A 139 2.96 8.66 0.94
N HIS A 140 1.72 9.08 0.99
CA HIS A 140 1.17 10.15 0.19
C HIS A 140 0.63 11.25 1.08
N GLU A 141 0.79 12.50 0.66
CA GLU A 141 0.20 13.65 1.31
C GLU A 141 -1.06 14.09 0.55
N LEU A 142 -2.17 14.23 1.26
CA LEU A 142 -3.42 14.81 0.77
C LEU A 142 -3.50 16.26 1.23
N GLY A 143 -3.90 17.16 0.33
CA GLY A 143 -3.96 18.61 0.56
C GLY A 143 -2.77 19.33 -0.04
N PRO A 144 -2.76 20.68 0.03
CA PRO A 144 -3.73 21.56 0.67
C PRO A 144 -5.08 21.63 -0.05
N ALA A 145 -6.11 22.14 0.65
CA ALA A 145 -7.43 22.38 0.07
C ALA A 145 -7.78 23.86 0.06
N GLU A 146 -8.58 24.29 -0.93
CA GLU A 146 -9.07 25.66 -1.05
C GLU A 146 -10.59 25.66 -1.25
N ILE A 147 -11.28 26.55 -0.54
CA ILE A 147 -12.66 26.90 -0.85
C ILE A 147 -12.67 28.29 -1.47
N ARG A 148 -13.19 28.38 -2.67
CA ARG A 148 -13.30 29.62 -3.46
C ARG A 148 -14.77 29.99 -3.56
N THR A 149 -15.14 31.12 -3.00
CA THR A 149 -16.50 31.69 -3.07
C THR A 149 -16.46 33.00 -3.82
N VAL A 150 -17.56 33.34 -4.44
CA VAL A 150 -17.74 34.64 -5.08
C VAL A 150 -18.87 35.37 -4.34
N ASP A 151 -18.71 36.66 -4.14
CA ASP A 151 -19.74 37.50 -3.53
C ASP A 151 -21.02 37.53 -4.42
N PRO A 152 -22.18 37.89 -3.87
CA PRO A 152 -23.44 37.90 -4.63
C PRO A 152 -23.45 38.81 -5.88
N PHE A 153 -22.64 39.85 -5.88
CA PHE A 153 -22.52 40.77 -7.05
C PHE A 153 -21.53 40.26 -8.09
N GLY A 154 -20.75 39.22 -7.78
CA GLY A 154 -19.77 38.65 -8.69
C GLY A 154 -18.51 39.48 -8.88
N LEU A 155 -18.23 40.45 -7.99
CA LEU A 155 -17.10 41.37 -8.10
C LEU A 155 -15.83 40.87 -7.44
N LEU A 156 -15.95 40.14 -6.32
CA LEU A 156 -14.83 39.70 -5.52
C LEU A 156 -14.87 38.18 -5.29
N ARG A 157 -13.69 37.55 -5.39
CA ARG A 157 -13.50 36.15 -5.07
C ARG A 157 -12.77 36.02 -3.73
N PHE A 158 -13.35 35.27 -2.82
CA PHE A 158 -12.82 34.93 -1.51
C PHE A 158 -12.24 33.52 -1.56
N ILE A 159 -10.94 33.39 -1.29
CA ILE A 159 -10.22 32.12 -1.31
C ILE A 159 -9.83 31.81 0.14
N ARG A 160 -10.35 30.72 0.65
CA ARG A 160 -9.98 30.19 1.96
C ARG A 160 -9.08 28.98 1.77
N ARG A 161 -7.84 29.08 2.21
CA ARG A 161 -6.85 28.03 2.11
C ARG A 161 -6.73 27.27 3.42
N PHE A 162 -6.71 25.95 3.31
CA PHE A 162 -6.52 24.99 4.38
C PHE A 162 -5.18 24.30 4.12
N ASP A 163 -4.12 24.76 4.75
CA ASP A 163 -2.75 24.29 4.51
C ASP A 163 -2.44 22.95 5.22
N GLU A 164 -3.40 22.39 5.94
CA GLU A 164 -3.22 21.13 6.64
C GLU A 164 -3.11 19.99 5.64
N ARG A 165 -2.02 19.23 5.78
CA ARG A 165 -1.74 18.04 4.98
C ARG A 165 -2.03 16.81 5.82
N THR A 166 -2.58 15.80 5.18
CA THR A 166 -2.87 14.50 5.81
C THR A 166 -2.00 13.45 5.14
N GLU A 167 -1.16 12.80 5.92
CA GLU A 167 -0.42 11.65 5.43
C GLU A 167 -1.33 10.42 5.40
N VAL A 168 -1.30 9.72 4.29
CA VAL A 168 -1.98 8.43 4.12
C VAL A 168 -0.99 7.40 3.62
N MET A 169 -1.13 6.16 4.10
CA MET A 169 -0.34 5.03 3.65
C MET A 169 -1.10 4.27 2.57
N VAL A 170 -0.46 4.06 1.43
CA VAL A 170 -0.98 3.28 0.31
C VAL A 170 -0.21 1.98 0.22
N TYR A 171 -0.91 0.87 0.35
CA TYR A 171 -0.34 -0.48 0.38
C TYR A 171 -0.18 -1.06 -1.03
N PRO A 172 0.74 -2.01 -1.24
CA PRO A 172 0.83 -2.74 -2.49
C PRO A 172 -0.44 -3.59 -2.71
N GLU A 173 -0.73 -3.90 -3.97
CA GLU A 173 -1.77 -4.85 -4.31
C GLU A 173 -1.36 -6.26 -3.87
N VAL A 174 -2.27 -7.01 -3.26
CA VAL A 174 -2.06 -8.37 -2.77
C VAL A 174 -3.08 -9.28 -3.44
N PHE A 175 -2.62 -10.43 -3.91
CA PHE A 175 -3.43 -11.46 -4.55
C PHE A 175 -3.58 -12.65 -3.63
N GLU A 176 -4.75 -13.27 -3.66
CA GLU A 176 -5.00 -14.48 -2.90
C GLU A 176 -4.33 -15.68 -3.59
N LEU A 177 -3.41 -16.34 -2.87
CA LEU A 177 -2.74 -17.54 -3.35
C LEU A 177 -3.54 -18.76 -2.90
N ALA A 178 -3.97 -19.60 -3.85
CA ALA A 178 -4.68 -20.84 -3.53
C ALA A 178 -3.78 -21.85 -2.81
N SER A 179 -2.49 -21.87 -3.15
CA SER A 179 -1.47 -22.66 -2.47
C SER A 179 -0.09 -22.04 -2.74
N PHE A 180 0.81 -22.20 -1.78
CA PHE A 180 2.22 -21.82 -1.96
C PHE A 180 3.11 -22.92 -1.37
N PRO A 181 4.16 -23.37 -2.09
CA PRO A 181 5.09 -24.39 -1.59
C PRO A 181 5.92 -23.78 -0.45
N LEU A 182 5.80 -24.37 0.73
CA LEU A 182 6.61 -23.97 1.88
C LEU A 182 8.00 -24.60 1.81
N PRO A 183 9.06 -23.87 2.23
CA PRO A 183 10.38 -24.44 2.34
C PRO A 183 10.37 -25.67 3.28
N GLY A 184 10.91 -26.81 2.81
CA GLY A 184 10.96 -28.04 3.58
C GLY A 184 9.66 -28.86 3.62
N SER A 185 8.60 -28.43 2.95
CA SER A 185 7.47 -29.30 2.66
C SER A 185 7.81 -30.15 1.44
N SER A 186 8.54 -31.24 1.64
CA SER A 186 8.82 -32.21 0.58
C SER A 186 7.50 -32.83 0.12
N ARG A 187 6.95 -32.40 -1.01
CA ARG A 187 6.24 -33.31 -1.86
C ARG A 187 7.31 -34.21 -2.48
N GLU A 188 7.70 -35.26 -1.77
CA GLU A 188 8.25 -36.43 -2.43
C GLU A 188 7.23 -36.86 -3.49
N MET A 189 7.58 -36.58 -4.72
CA MET A 189 6.86 -37.06 -5.88
C MET A 189 6.98 -38.56 -5.93
N GLY A 190 5.97 -39.24 -5.49
CA GLY A 190 5.83 -40.69 -5.66
C GLY A 190 5.68 -41.48 -4.38
N THR A 191 4.54 -41.40 -3.76
CA THR A 191 3.81 -42.60 -3.31
C THR A 191 2.45 -42.16 -2.74
N ARG A 192 1.38 -42.74 -3.22
CA ARG A 192 0.02 -42.56 -2.71
C ARG A 192 -0.02 -42.96 -1.24
N GLY A 193 -0.51 -42.05 -0.40
CA GLY A 193 -1.05 -42.41 0.92
C GLY A 193 -0.07 -42.23 2.06
N SER A 194 0.01 -41.04 2.59
CA SER A 194 0.03 -40.82 4.03
C SER A 194 -0.34 -39.37 4.29
N PHE A 195 -1.53 -39.12 4.79
CA PHE A 195 -1.80 -37.93 5.57
C PHE A 195 -0.94 -38.06 6.84
N ALA A 196 0.30 -37.56 6.83
CA ALA A 196 1.05 -37.33 8.05
C ALA A 196 0.30 -36.23 8.79
N SER A 197 -0.55 -36.59 9.74
CA SER A 197 -1.14 -35.67 10.69
C SER A 197 0.01 -35.01 11.46
N GLN A 198 -0.02 -33.68 11.51
CA GLN A 198 0.84 -32.86 12.34
C GLN A 198 0.93 -33.44 13.75
N GLY A 199 2.10 -33.95 14.18
CA GLY A 199 2.32 -34.37 15.56
C GLY A 199 2.60 -35.84 15.83
N ASP A 200 2.96 -36.67 14.85
CA ASP A 200 3.16 -38.12 15.05
C ASP A 200 4.62 -38.58 15.24
N GLU A 201 5.55 -37.68 15.52
CA GLU A 201 6.91 -38.13 15.83
C GLU A 201 6.97 -38.63 17.27
N PHE A 202 7.25 -39.93 17.41
CA PHE A 202 7.34 -40.62 18.70
C PHE A 202 8.50 -40.03 19.52
N SER A 203 8.19 -39.28 20.56
CA SER A 203 9.17 -38.65 21.45
C SER A 203 9.64 -39.60 22.57
N GLY A 204 8.74 -40.44 23.08
CA GLY A 204 9.07 -41.30 24.18
C GLY A 204 7.88 -42.07 24.75
N LEU A 205 8.16 -42.84 25.81
CA LEU A 205 7.14 -43.49 26.62
C LEU A 205 7.17 -42.86 28.01
N ARG A 206 6.01 -42.41 28.51
CA ARG A 206 5.86 -41.99 29.91
C ARG A 206 4.75 -42.74 30.61
N GLU A 207 4.78 -42.75 31.90
CA GLU A 207 3.71 -43.33 32.70
C GLU A 207 2.38 -42.63 32.47
N TYR A 208 1.30 -43.42 32.39
CA TYR A 208 -0.07 -42.94 32.24
C TYR A 208 -0.48 -42.03 33.40
N ARG A 209 -1.05 -40.90 33.13
CA ARG A 209 -1.70 -40.01 34.12
C ARG A 209 -3.20 -39.95 33.89
N ARG A 210 -3.95 -39.78 34.97
CA ARG A 210 -5.41 -39.63 34.89
C ARG A 210 -5.77 -38.42 34.01
N GLY A 211 -6.44 -38.67 32.86
CA GLY A 211 -6.78 -37.68 31.88
C GLY A 211 -6.11 -37.87 30.50
N ASP A 212 -5.13 -38.77 30.42
CA ASP A 212 -4.51 -39.09 29.13
C ASP A 212 -5.48 -39.86 28.21
N ASP A 213 -5.40 -39.62 26.90
CA ASP A 213 -6.20 -40.34 25.92
C ASP A 213 -5.77 -41.80 25.84
N ARG A 214 -6.74 -42.70 26.09
CA ARG A 214 -6.53 -44.13 26.06
C ARG A 214 -6.05 -44.69 24.73
N ARG A 215 -6.25 -43.96 23.63
CA ARG A 215 -5.77 -44.32 22.29
C ARG A 215 -4.26 -44.30 22.18
N HIS A 216 -3.59 -43.53 23.02
CA HIS A 216 -2.13 -43.38 23.01
C HIS A 216 -1.45 -44.39 23.93
N ILE A 217 -2.17 -45.29 24.64
CA ILE A 217 -1.59 -46.31 25.47
C ILE A 217 -0.84 -47.35 24.62
N ASN A 218 0.43 -47.59 24.95
CA ASN A 218 1.24 -48.62 24.30
C ASN A 218 0.95 -49.99 24.89
N TRP A 219 -0.11 -50.64 24.44
CA TRP A 219 -0.54 -51.93 24.96
C TRP A 219 0.54 -53.01 24.90
N LYS A 220 1.47 -52.92 23.94
CA LYS A 220 2.60 -53.87 23.84
C LYS A 220 3.57 -53.72 25.03
N SER A 221 3.83 -52.50 25.48
CA SER A 221 4.64 -52.26 26.67
C SER A 221 3.90 -52.65 27.93
N VAL A 222 2.60 -52.33 28.02
CA VAL A 222 1.74 -52.72 29.16
C VAL A 222 1.74 -54.24 29.35
N ALA A 223 1.60 -55.03 28.27
CA ALA A 223 1.62 -56.49 28.34
C ALA A 223 2.94 -57.08 28.84
N ARG A 224 4.06 -56.35 28.65
CA ARG A 224 5.39 -56.80 29.04
C ARG A 224 5.81 -56.35 30.44
N THR A 225 5.42 -55.16 30.85
CA THR A 225 5.89 -54.51 32.09
C THR A 225 4.82 -54.42 33.16
N GLY A 226 3.55 -54.65 32.84
CA GLY A 226 2.40 -54.48 33.74
C GLY A 226 2.06 -53.02 34.08
N GLN A 227 2.83 -52.05 33.60
CA GLN A 227 2.62 -50.62 33.87
C GLN A 227 1.95 -49.93 32.68
N LEU A 228 0.96 -49.08 32.99
CA LEU A 228 0.30 -48.26 31.95
C LEU A 228 1.25 -47.18 31.43
N VAL A 229 1.62 -47.30 30.17
CA VAL A 229 2.56 -46.40 29.50
C VAL A 229 1.89 -45.77 28.27
N VAL A 230 2.00 -44.47 28.12
CA VAL A 230 1.45 -43.68 27.01
C VAL A 230 2.58 -43.26 26.07
N ARG A 231 2.30 -43.30 24.79
CA ARG A 231 3.20 -42.70 23.75
C ARG A 231 3.11 -41.20 23.86
N GLU A 232 4.25 -40.58 24.07
CA GLU A 232 4.39 -39.16 24.04
C GLU A 232 4.87 -38.74 22.64
N PHE A 233 4.13 -37.85 22.02
CA PHE A 233 4.49 -37.31 20.71
C PHE A 233 5.16 -35.95 20.93
N ALA A 234 6.28 -35.73 20.24
CA ALA A 234 6.92 -34.42 20.25
C ALA A 234 6.01 -33.42 19.54
N GLN A 235 5.61 -32.36 20.22
CA GLN A 235 5.10 -31.20 19.55
C GLN A 235 6.29 -30.50 18.85
N GLU A 236 6.49 -30.78 17.57
CA GLU A 236 7.43 -29.95 16.80
C GLU A 236 7.00 -28.48 16.90
N ALA A 237 7.93 -27.64 17.32
CA ALA A 237 7.70 -26.20 17.28
C ALA A 237 7.39 -25.80 15.82
N PRO A 238 6.39 -24.94 15.58
CA PRO A 238 6.01 -24.56 14.23
C PRO A 238 7.21 -23.96 13.51
N ARG A 239 7.55 -24.51 12.34
CA ARG A 239 8.68 -24.04 11.51
C ARG A 239 8.50 -22.57 11.14
N ARG A 240 9.52 -21.77 11.38
CA ARG A 240 9.50 -20.33 11.10
C ARG A 240 10.08 -20.06 9.71
N HIS A 241 9.48 -19.15 8.94
CA HIS A 241 9.93 -18.85 7.57
C HIS A 241 10.27 -17.38 7.41
N ALA A 242 11.42 -17.10 6.79
CA ALA A 242 11.81 -15.75 6.40
C ALA A 242 11.46 -15.50 4.93
N VAL A 243 10.65 -14.49 4.67
CA VAL A 243 10.42 -13.95 3.32
C VAL A 243 11.45 -12.86 3.08
N VAL A 244 12.34 -13.09 2.14
CA VAL A 244 13.43 -12.16 1.78
C VAL A 244 13.07 -11.51 0.45
N LEU A 245 12.97 -10.19 0.44
CA LEU A 245 12.68 -9.40 -0.75
C LEU A 245 13.96 -8.75 -1.26
N ASP A 246 14.37 -9.13 -2.48
CA ASP A 246 15.51 -8.54 -3.19
C ASP A 246 15.16 -7.16 -3.75
N LEU A 247 15.74 -6.12 -3.14
CA LEU A 247 15.62 -4.72 -3.52
C LEU A 247 16.97 -4.10 -3.93
N TYR A 248 17.92 -4.94 -4.36
CA TYR A 248 19.21 -4.50 -4.88
C TYR A 248 19.00 -3.55 -6.07
N ARG A 249 19.72 -2.42 -6.04
CA ARG A 249 19.72 -1.45 -7.13
C ARG A 249 20.54 -1.98 -8.30
N SER A 250 19.87 -2.42 -9.38
CA SER A 250 20.56 -2.84 -10.59
C SER A 250 21.24 -1.66 -11.28
N GLU A 251 22.47 -1.85 -11.75
CA GLU A 251 23.23 -0.84 -12.51
C GLU A 251 22.52 -0.40 -13.80
N THR A 252 21.77 -1.29 -14.42
CA THR A 252 21.01 -1.03 -15.65
C THR A 252 19.63 -0.42 -15.39
N GLY A 253 19.29 -0.14 -14.11
CA GLY A 253 17.95 0.23 -13.68
C GLY A 253 16.97 -0.97 -13.77
N SER A 254 15.94 -0.94 -12.95
CA SER A 254 14.84 -1.91 -13.02
C SER A 254 13.56 -1.18 -13.39
N PRO A 255 12.74 -1.76 -14.31
CA PRO A 255 11.42 -1.21 -14.58
C PRO A 255 10.61 -1.12 -13.29
N GLU A 256 9.90 -0.01 -13.07
CA GLU A 256 9.08 0.19 -11.87
C GLU A 256 8.08 -0.95 -11.68
N ALA A 257 7.49 -1.42 -12.78
CA ALA A 257 6.55 -2.54 -12.77
C ALA A 257 7.15 -3.86 -12.24
N GLU A 258 8.44 -4.10 -12.46
CA GLU A 258 9.15 -5.28 -11.94
C GLU A 258 9.27 -5.21 -10.40
N ILE A 259 9.56 -4.01 -9.88
CA ILE A 259 9.67 -3.78 -8.44
C ILE A 259 8.29 -3.90 -7.78
N GLU A 260 7.25 -3.33 -8.40
CA GLU A 260 5.88 -3.42 -7.91
C GLU A 260 5.39 -4.87 -7.85
N ASP A 261 5.66 -5.67 -8.88
CA ASP A 261 5.30 -7.08 -8.91
C ASP A 261 6.08 -7.90 -7.86
N ALA A 262 7.36 -7.59 -7.63
CA ALA A 262 8.15 -8.23 -6.57
C ALA A 262 7.58 -7.95 -5.18
N VAL A 263 7.20 -6.70 -4.92
CA VAL A 263 6.59 -6.28 -3.65
C VAL A 263 5.19 -6.89 -3.49
N SER A 264 4.39 -6.93 -4.56
CA SER A 264 3.08 -7.59 -4.55
C SER A 264 3.21 -9.09 -4.32
N ALA A 265 4.24 -9.74 -4.87
CA ALA A 265 4.54 -11.16 -4.60
C ALA A 265 4.85 -11.37 -3.11
N ALA A 266 5.71 -10.53 -2.53
CA ALA A 266 6.03 -10.59 -1.11
C ALA A 266 4.79 -10.42 -0.24
N GLY A 267 3.97 -9.41 -0.52
CA GLY A 267 2.71 -9.18 0.20
C GLY A 267 1.72 -10.34 0.09
N SER A 268 1.61 -10.95 -1.10
CA SER A 268 0.71 -12.09 -1.35
C SER A 268 1.18 -13.35 -0.64
N ILE A 269 2.48 -13.63 -0.64
CA ILE A 269 3.07 -14.77 0.09
C ILE A 269 2.90 -14.56 1.60
N LEU A 270 3.18 -13.36 2.12
CA LEU A 270 2.95 -13.05 3.52
C LEU A 270 1.47 -13.19 3.90
N SER A 271 0.55 -12.69 3.07
CA SER A 271 -0.90 -12.87 3.29
C SER A 271 -1.29 -14.33 3.41
N HIS A 272 -0.73 -15.19 2.54
CA HIS A 272 -0.97 -16.64 2.59
C HIS A 272 -0.39 -17.26 3.88
N LEU A 273 0.84 -16.89 4.26
CA LEU A 273 1.50 -17.41 5.46
C LEU A 273 0.82 -16.96 6.76
N PHE A 274 0.37 -15.71 6.83
CA PHE A 274 -0.31 -15.20 8.03
C PHE A 274 -1.76 -15.65 8.19
N ARG A 275 -2.39 -16.20 7.14
CA ARG A 275 -3.76 -16.72 7.23
C ARG A 275 -3.82 -18.05 7.98
N ASP A 276 -3.01 -19.03 7.54
CA ASP A 276 -3.08 -20.41 8.04
C ASP A 276 -1.67 -21.06 8.12
N GLY A 277 -0.62 -20.27 7.97
CA GLY A 277 0.74 -20.76 7.84
C GLY A 277 1.58 -20.65 9.11
N PRO A 278 2.85 -21.04 8.99
CA PRO A 278 3.81 -20.95 10.07
C PRO A 278 4.19 -19.50 10.40
N PRO A 279 4.77 -19.25 11.61
CA PRO A 279 5.29 -17.94 11.97
C PRO A 279 6.27 -17.43 10.90
N SER A 280 6.01 -16.23 10.40
CA SER A 280 6.74 -15.67 9.28
C SER A 280 7.22 -14.26 9.54
N ARG A 281 8.31 -13.87 8.89
CA ARG A 281 8.85 -12.51 8.92
C ARG A 281 9.24 -12.02 7.54
N LEU A 282 9.31 -10.70 7.38
CA LEU A 282 9.83 -10.05 6.19
C LEU A 282 11.22 -9.51 6.45
N LEU A 283 12.12 -9.69 5.47
CA LEU A 283 13.45 -9.08 5.40
C LEU A 283 13.57 -8.37 4.04
N CYS A 284 13.90 -7.09 4.03
CA CYS A 284 14.14 -6.30 2.82
C CYS A 284 15.62 -6.00 2.66
N SER A 285 16.15 -6.12 1.43
CA SER A 285 17.55 -5.77 1.12
C SER A 285 17.71 -4.32 0.65
N ASP A 286 16.74 -3.46 0.90
CA ASP A 286 16.83 -2.02 0.66
C ASP A 286 17.86 -1.35 1.57
N LYS A 287 18.17 -0.05 1.35
CA LYS A 287 19.07 0.70 2.23
C LYS A 287 18.63 0.77 3.67
N ALA A 288 17.31 0.80 3.89
CA ALA A 288 16.74 0.82 5.23
C ALA A 288 16.88 -0.52 5.95
N ARG A 289 17.16 -1.62 5.21
CA ARG A 289 17.25 -3.00 5.71
C ARG A 289 16.06 -3.36 6.60
N GLY A 290 14.87 -3.02 6.12
CA GLY A 290 13.63 -3.23 6.84
C GLY A 290 13.43 -4.70 7.22
N ALA A 291 13.12 -4.95 8.48
CA ALA A 291 12.87 -6.30 8.99
C ALA A 291 11.70 -6.29 9.98
N THR A 292 10.89 -7.35 9.97
CA THR A 292 9.86 -7.60 11.00
C THR A 292 10.32 -8.68 11.97
N ALA A 293 9.64 -8.80 13.10
CA ALA A 293 9.74 -10.00 13.94
C ALA A 293 8.93 -11.15 13.31
N PHE A 294 9.21 -12.38 13.73
CA PHE A 294 8.35 -13.52 13.43
C PHE A 294 6.99 -13.35 14.11
N GLY A 295 5.92 -13.67 13.41
CA GLY A 295 4.58 -13.58 13.93
C GLY A 295 3.59 -14.35 13.06
N THR A 296 2.39 -14.57 13.62
CA THR A 296 1.24 -15.22 12.95
C THR A 296 -0.01 -14.34 13.06
N ASP A 297 0.06 -13.25 13.82
CA ASP A 297 -1.06 -12.38 14.11
C ASP A 297 -1.25 -11.29 13.06
N GLU A 298 -2.44 -10.75 12.98
CA GLU A 298 -2.79 -9.68 12.04
C GLU A 298 -1.88 -8.44 12.21
N SER A 299 -1.47 -8.13 13.44
CA SER A 299 -0.59 -6.99 13.71
C SER A 299 0.81 -7.17 13.08
N SER A 300 1.31 -8.40 13.06
CA SER A 300 2.59 -8.75 12.41
C SER A 300 2.48 -8.65 10.89
N TYR A 301 1.35 -9.10 10.32
CA TYR A 301 1.06 -8.92 8.89
C TYR A 301 1.09 -7.44 8.50
N TRP A 302 0.36 -6.58 9.25
CA TRP A 302 0.30 -5.17 8.88
C TRP A 302 1.63 -4.43 9.08
N ARG A 303 2.45 -4.83 10.05
CA ARG A 303 3.83 -4.33 10.17
C ARG A 303 4.67 -4.69 8.93
N ALA A 304 4.52 -5.89 8.40
CA ALA A 304 5.20 -6.28 7.16
C ALA A 304 4.67 -5.48 5.95
N MET A 305 3.36 -5.26 5.87
CA MET A 305 2.75 -4.45 4.82
C MET A 305 3.16 -2.97 4.90
N ASP A 306 3.35 -2.41 6.10
CA ASP A 306 3.88 -1.05 6.29
C ASP A 306 5.30 -0.93 5.73
N LEU A 307 6.16 -1.93 5.96
CA LEU A 307 7.49 -1.97 5.35
C LEU A 307 7.41 -2.10 3.83
N LEU A 308 6.58 -3.00 3.31
CA LEU A 308 6.40 -3.19 1.86
C LEU A 308 5.87 -1.92 1.19
N ALA A 309 4.99 -1.17 1.84
CA ALA A 309 4.46 0.07 1.30
C ALA A 309 5.57 1.09 1.01
N VAL A 310 6.58 1.20 1.87
CA VAL A 310 7.67 2.18 1.73
C VAL A 310 8.96 1.61 1.13
N ALA A 311 9.03 0.30 0.90
CA ALA A 311 10.21 -0.39 0.37
C ALA A 311 10.64 0.16 -1.01
N ARG A 312 11.95 0.39 -1.19
CA ARG A 312 12.52 0.94 -2.42
C ARG A 312 13.65 0.04 -2.94
N ALA A 313 13.78 -0.07 -4.25
CA ALA A 313 14.88 -0.80 -4.88
C ALA A 313 16.14 0.09 -4.92
N ASP A 314 16.66 0.43 -3.76
CA ASP A 314 17.85 1.27 -3.56
C ASP A 314 18.97 0.57 -2.76
N GLY A 315 18.81 -0.72 -2.48
CA GLY A 315 19.78 -1.54 -1.77
C GLY A 315 21.13 -1.62 -2.49
N ASP A 316 22.21 -1.60 -1.73
CA ASP A 316 23.59 -1.66 -2.25
C ASP A 316 24.17 -3.09 -2.17
N THR A 317 23.53 -3.99 -1.45
CA THR A 317 23.97 -5.38 -1.24
C THR A 317 23.27 -6.33 -2.21
N LYS A 318 24.03 -7.14 -2.94
CA LYS A 318 23.49 -8.18 -3.82
C LYS A 318 22.73 -9.25 -3.03
N PRO A 319 21.69 -9.89 -3.60
CA PRO A 319 20.85 -10.83 -2.84
C PRO A 319 21.61 -12.01 -2.24
N GLY A 320 22.63 -12.53 -2.94
CA GLY A 320 23.48 -13.58 -2.40
C GLY A 320 24.31 -13.14 -1.20
N ASP A 321 24.90 -11.95 -1.27
CA ASP A 321 25.73 -11.41 -0.19
C ASP A 321 24.86 -11.06 1.03
N PHE A 322 23.66 -10.54 0.80
CA PHE A 322 22.68 -10.30 1.87
C PHE A 322 22.29 -11.59 2.62
N LEU A 323 22.04 -12.68 1.88
CA LEU A 323 21.73 -13.97 2.51
C LEU A 323 22.92 -14.53 3.30
N ASN A 324 24.14 -14.40 2.76
CA ASN A 324 25.36 -14.86 3.46
C ASN A 324 25.62 -14.03 4.74
N GLU A 325 25.39 -12.72 4.68
CA GLU A 325 25.46 -11.83 5.85
C GLU A 325 24.50 -12.29 6.95
N LYS A 326 23.23 -12.51 6.58
CA LYS A 326 22.20 -12.97 7.52
C LYS A 326 22.48 -14.35 8.09
N LEU A 327 23.02 -15.26 7.28
CA LEU A 327 23.42 -16.59 7.74
C LEU A 327 24.59 -16.51 8.74
N GLY A 328 25.56 -15.61 8.51
CA GLY A 328 26.73 -15.47 9.37
C GLY A 328 26.47 -14.67 10.66
N GLU A 329 25.64 -13.61 10.59
CA GLU A 329 25.38 -12.73 11.74
C GLU A 329 24.32 -13.30 12.70
N LYS A 330 23.18 -13.72 12.15
CA LYS A 330 22.02 -14.19 12.92
C LYS A 330 21.23 -15.23 12.12
N ARG A 331 21.71 -16.47 12.13
CA ARG A 331 20.96 -17.58 11.50
C ARG A 331 19.50 -17.64 11.93
N GLU A 332 19.21 -17.28 13.18
CA GLU A 332 17.86 -17.25 13.73
C GLU A 332 16.92 -16.32 12.97
N ASP A 333 17.46 -15.27 12.33
CA ASP A 333 16.69 -14.35 11.50
C ASP A 333 16.11 -15.00 10.25
N LEU A 334 16.71 -16.09 9.77
CA LEU A 334 16.25 -16.85 8.61
C LEU A 334 15.22 -17.93 8.98
N GLY A 335 15.05 -18.22 10.26
CA GLY A 335 14.13 -19.26 10.74
C GLY A 335 14.55 -20.66 10.31
N ASP A 336 13.55 -21.47 9.93
CA ASP A 336 13.71 -22.86 9.54
C ASP A 336 13.59 -23.06 8.01
N GLY A 337 13.34 -21.97 7.25
CA GLY A 337 13.29 -21.98 5.80
C GLY A 337 13.17 -20.56 5.22
N VAL A 338 13.71 -20.41 4.00
CA VAL A 338 13.81 -19.10 3.33
C VAL A 338 12.98 -19.09 2.06
N ILE A 339 12.17 -18.06 1.90
CA ILE A 339 11.45 -17.73 0.67
C ILE A 339 12.07 -16.46 0.11
N LEU A 340 12.86 -16.61 -0.94
CA LEU A 340 13.55 -15.49 -1.59
C LEU A 340 12.77 -15.03 -2.83
N ILE A 341 12.45 -13.74 -2.87
CA ILE A 341 11.91 -13.11 -4.08
C ILE A 341 13.02 -12.32 -4.72
N SER A 342 13.53 -12.80 -5.88
CA SER A 342 14.67 -12.18 -6.53
C SER A 342 14.41 -11.88 -8.01
N ARG A 343 14.98 -10.77 -8.43
CA ARG A 343 14.99 -10.28 -9.82
C ARG A 343 16.32 -10.58 -10.52
N SER A 344 17.34 -10.99 -9.76
CA SER A 344 18.71 -11.21 -10.23
C SER A 344 19.15 -12.62 -9.92
N LEU A 345 19.22 -13.45 -10.95
CA LEU A 345 19.68 -14.85 -10.86
C LEU A 345 21.12 -14.93 -11.36
N ASN A 346 22.06 -15.07 -10.43
CA ASN A 346 23.49 -15.14 -10.75
C ASN A 346 24.19 -16.23 -9.95
N GLU A 347 25.43 -16.53 -10.33
CA GLU A 347 26.26 -17.56 -9.69
C GLU A 347 26.50 -17.28 -8.19
N SER A 348 26.66 -16.01 -7.79
CA SER A 348 26.81 -15.63 -6.39
C SER A 348 25.59 -16.02 -5.57
N LEU A 349 24.39 -15.82 -6.12
CA LEU A 349 23.14 -16.24 -5.47
C LEU A 349 23.05 -17.77 -5.36
N ALA A 350 23.42 -18.51 -6.42
CA ALA A 350 23.40 -19.98 -6.39
C ALA A 350 24.35 -20.53 -5.29
N LYS A 351 25.56 -20.01 -5.19
CA LYS A 351 26.50 -20.37 -4.12
C LYS A 351 25.95 -20.06 -2.72
N SER A 352 25.20 -18.98 -2.59
CA SER A 352 24.55 -18.63 -1.30
C SER A 352 23.41 -19.60 -0.96
N VAL A 353 22.64 -20.01 -1.96
CA VAL A 353 21.59 -21.04 -1.79
C VAL A 353 22.22 -22.38 -1.38
N GLU A 354 23.31 -22.80 -2.01
CA GLU A 354 24.05 -24.02 -1.61
C GLU A 354 24.49 -23.97 -0.13
N ARG A 355 25.01 -22.82 0.32
CA ARG A 355 25.42 -22.63 1.72
C ARG A 355 24.25 -22.70 2.67
N LEU A 356 23.11 -22.10 2.33
CA LEU A 356 21.88 -22.18 3.12
C LEU A 356 21.39 -23.64 3.23
N ARG A 357 21.42 -24.37 2.11
CA ARG A 357 21.05 -25.79 2.05
C ARG A 357 21.99 -26.65 2.89
N ALA A 358 23.29 -26.41 2.80
CA ALA A 358 24.30 -27.09 3.64
C ALA A 358 24.12 -26.79 5.13
N ALA A 359 23.61 -25.59 5.48
CA ALA A 359 23.23 -25.24 6.84
C ALA A 359 21.87 -25.82 7.30
N GLY A 360 21.22 -26.66 6.45
CA GLY A 360 19.93 -27.28 6.75
C GLY A 360 18.72 -26.37 6.55
N LEU A 361 18.88 -25.25 5.84
CA LEU A 361 17.79 -24.30 5.53
C LEU A 361 17.26 -24.56 4.11
N PRO A 362 16.05 -25.11 3.96
CA PRO A 362 15.41 -25.21 2.65
C PRO A 362 15.08 -23.83 2.09
N VAL A 363 15.22 -23.68 0.76
CA VAL A 363 15.05 -22.42 0.06
C VAL A 363 14.05 -22.56 -1.07
N VAL A 364 13.04 -21.69 -1.09
CA VAL A 364 12.15 -21.48 -2.23
C VAL A 364 12.51 -20.13 -2.86
N VAL A 365 12.75 -20.12 -4.17
CA VAL A 365 13.08 -18.90 -4.91
C VAL A 365 11.93 -18.52 -5.84
N VAL A 366 11.36 -17.35 -5.65
CA VAL A 366 10.44 -16.73 -6.61
C VAL A 366 11.25 -15.83 -7.53
N ALA A 367 11.50 -16.35 -8.75
CA ALA A 367 12.32 -15.71 -9.76
C ALA A 367 11.46 -14.84 -10.68
N LEU A 368 11.70 -13.53 -10.70
CA LEU A 368 11.04 -12.62 -11.62
C LEU A 368 11.77 -12.62 -12.97
N ALA A 369 11.03 -12.89 -14.05
CA ALA A 369 11.59 -12.88 -15.41
C ALA A 369 11.76 -11.44 -15.92
N ALA A 370 12.81 -10.76 -15.48
CA ALA A 370 13.10 -9.34 -15.76
C ALA A 370 13.02 -8.96 -17.25
N HIS A 371 13.32 -9.89 -18.15
CA HIS A 371 13.26 -9.67 -19.59
C HIS A 371 11.83 -9.44 -20.10
N THR A 372 10.81 -9.99 -19.43
CA THR A 372 9.40 -9.82 -19.81
C THR A 372 8.86 -8.41 -19.48
N TYR A 373 9.50 -7.69 -18.58
CA TYR A 373 9.15 -6.33 -18.19
C TYR A 373 9.74 -5.25 -19.09
N ARG A 374 10.78 -5.60 -19.86
CA ARG A 374 11.50 -4.66 -20.74
C ARG A 374 11.03 -4.68 -22.20
N SER A 375 10.19 -5.64 -22.59
CA SER A 375 9.74 -5.84 -23.98
C SER A 375 8.55 -4.95 -24.40
N GLY A 376 8.09 -4.02 -23.57
CA GLY A 376 6.95 -3.11 -23.85
C GLY A 376 7.26 -1.87 -24.73
N GLY A 377 8.47 -1.75 -25.29
CA GLY A 377 8.85 -0.64 -26.21
C GLY A 377 8.76 -1.11 -27.66
N SER A 378 7.76 -0.60 -28.40
CA SER A 378 7.58 -0.78 -29.84
C SER A 378 8.80 -0.25 -30.62
N GLY A 379 9.50 -1.13 -31.32
CA GLY A 379 10.56 -0.72 -32.24
C GLY A 379 11.34 -1.90 -32.80
N GLY A 380 11.23 -2.14 -34.09
CA GLY A 380 11.81 -3.25 -34.83
C GLY A 380 13.30 -3.48 -34.51
N GLY A 381 13.65 -4.72 -34.27
CA GLY A 381 15.02 -5.20 -34.00
C GLY A 381 15.17 -6.06 -32.73
N ALA A 382 14.10 -6.41 -32.04
CA ALA A 382 14.08 -7.01 -30.71
C ALA A 382 14.31 -8.55 -30.67
N GLY A 383 14.26 -9.27 -31.77
CA GLY A 383 14.25 -10.76 -31.77
C GLY A 383 15.50 -11.41 -31.19
N SER A 384 16.68 -10.92 -31.54
CA SER A 384 17.97 -11.55 -31.14
C SER A 384 18.36 -11.23 -29.67
N LYS A 385 18.11 -10.02 -29.21
CA LYS A 385 18.44 -9.60 -27.81
C LYS A 385 17.47 -10.18 -26.76
N SER A 386 16.23 -10.45 -27.14
CA SER A 386 15.24 -11.08 -26.22
C SER A 386 15.56 -12.56 -25.99
N SER A 387 15.95 -13.29 -27.05
CA SER A 387 16.33 -14.70 -26.95
C SER A 387 17.56 -14.94 -26.06
N GLY A 388 18.56 -14.05 -26.14
CA GLY A 388 19.76 -14.16 -25.29
C GLY A 388 19.43 -13.89 -23.79
N ARG A 389 18.53 -12.98 -23.50
CA ARG A 389 18.11 -12.68 -22.12
C ARG A 389 17.25 -13.78 -21.52
N GLU A 390 16.40 -14.40 -22.32
CA GLU A 390 15.60 -15.54 -21.89
C GLU A 390 16.49 -16.76 -21.63
N ALA A 391 17.49 -17.02 -22.48
CA ALA A 391 18.47 -18.08 -22.26
C ALA A 391 19.27 -17.83 -20.97
N ALA A 392 19.73 -16.61 -20.72
CA ALA A 392 20.45 -16.26 -19.50
C ALA A 392 19.55 -16.43 -18.23
N PHE A 393 18.28 -16.06 -18.32
CA PHE A 393 17.33 -16.26 -17.24
C PHE A 393 17.08 -17.75 -16.97
N SER A 394 16.84 -18.55 -18.02
CA SER A 394 16.65 -20.00 -17.92
C SER A 394 17.89 -20.70 -17.35
N GLY A 395 19.08 -20.27 -17.75
CA GLY A 395 20.35 -20.75 -17.19
C GLY A 395 20.46 -20.43 -15.69
N GLY A 396 20.06 -19.23 -15.28
CA GLY A 396 20.01 -18.83 -13.87
C GLY A 396 19.03 -19.67 -13.05
N VAL A 397 17.86 -19.98 -13.59
CA VAL A 397 16.86 -20.86 -12.95
C VAL A 397 17.47 -22.26 -12.76
N SER A 398 18.01 -22.88 -13.81
CA SER A 398 18.60 -24.21 -13.71
C SER A 398 19.79 -24.27 -12.74
N MET A 399 20.57 -23.19 -12.66
CA MET A 399 21.67 -23.07 -11.69
C MET A 399 21.16 -23.08 -10.25
N LEU A 400 20.05 -22.38 -9.96
CA LEU A 400 19.44 -22.36 -8.63
C LEU A 400 18.76 -23.69 -8.26
N GLU A 401 18.13 -24.35 -9.23
CA GLU A 401 17.58 -25.69 -9.06
C GLU A 401 18.68 -26.70 -8.75
N PHE A 402 19.82 -26.63 -9.47
CA PHE A 402 21.00 -27.45 -9.19
C PHE A 402 21.58 -27.17 -7.79
N ALA A 403 21.56 -25.91 -7.33
CA ALA A 403 21.93 -25.54 -5.97
C ALA A 403 20.92 -26.06 -4.90
N GLY A 404 19.84 -26.71 -5.32
CA GLY A 404 18.84 -27.32 -4.46
C GLY A 404 17.70 -26.40 -4.01
N ALA A 405 17.46 -25.27 -4.68
CA ALA A 405 16.28 -24.45 -4.45
C ALA A 405 15.05 -24.98 -5.20
N ASP A 406 13.86 -24.81 -4.61
CA ASP A 406 12.60 -24.91 -5.36
C ASP A 406 12.34 -23.57 -6.05
N VAL A 407 12.46 -23.53 -7.39
CA VAL A 407 12.34 -22.27 -8.13
C VAL A 407 10.96 -22.12 -8.73
N ARG A 408 10.33 -20.98 -8.46
CA ARG A 408 9.04 -20.56 -9.02
C ARG A 408 9.22 -19.33 -9.89
N VAL A 409 8.82 -19.42 -11.16
CA VAL A 409 9.04 -18.36 -12.13
C VAL A 409 7.79 -17.50 -12.27
N MET A 410 7.95 -16.17 -12.12
CA MET A 410 6.93 -15.18 -12.37
C MET A 410 7.23 -14.41 -13.66
N ARG A 411 6.28 -14.38 -14.61
CA ARG A 411 6.42 -13.75 -15.95
C ARG A 411 5.27 -12.79 -16.22
N ARG A 412 5.48 -11.78 -17.07
CA ARG A 412 4.41 -10.98 -17.69
C ARG A 412 4.17 -11.43 -19.15
N PRO A 413 2.93 -11.31 -19.71
CA PRO A 413 1.68 -10.96 -19.04
C PRO A 413 1.15 -12.12 -18.19
N GLY A 414 0.44 -11.80 -17.12
CA GLY A 414 -0.12 -12.76 -16.18
C GLY A 414 0.34 -12.51 -14.75
N GLY A 415 1.56 -12.02 -14.57
CA GLY A 415 2.09 -11.61 -13.27
C GLY A 415 1.76 -12.58 -12.14
N LEU A 416 1.37 -12.05 -11.01
CA LEU A 416 0.96 -12.79 -9.82
C LEU A 416 -0.34 -13.58 -10.01
N ALA A 417 -1.28 -13.13 -10.84
CA ALA A 417 -2.54 -13.85 -11.07
C ALA A 417 -2.29 -15.23 -11.72
N ALA A 418 -1.36 -15.30 -12.68
CA ALA A 418 -0.97 -16.58 -13.28
C ALA A 418 -0.18 -17.46 -12.29
N PHE A 419 0.64 -16.85 -11.44
CA PHE A 419 1.40 -17.51 -10.39
C PHE A 419 0.50 -18.06 -9.27
N ALA A 420 -0.61 -17.38 -8.97
CA ALA A 420 -1.58 -17.77 -7.95
C ALA A 420 -2.46 -18.97 -8.34
N GLY A 421 -2.38 -19.46 -9.59
CA GLY A 421 -3.30 -20.50 -10.08
C GLY A 421 -4.74 -20.00 -10.18
N ALA A 422 -4.95 -18.70 -10.22
CA ALA A 422 -6.26 -18.08 -10.26
C ALA A 422 -6.91 -18.29 -11.61
N GLN A 423 -7.79 -19.25 -11.71
CA GLN A 423 -8.93 -19.13 -12.60
C GLN A 423 -9.70 -17.90 -12.14
N GLY A 424 -9.75 -16.88 -13.01
CA GLY A 424 -10.22 -15.55 -12.68
C GLY A 424 -11.57 -15.54 -11.98
N THR A 425 -11.54 -15.11 -10.72
CA THR A 425 -12.66 -14.41 -10.10
C THR A 425 -12.05 -13.31 -9.25
N THR A 426 -12.06 -12.12 -9.82
CA THR A 426 -11.85 -10.88 -9.10
C THR A 426 -12.98 -10.72 -8.07
N ASN A 427 -12.85 -11.30 -6.90
CA ASN A 427 -13.70 -10.95 -5.78
C ASN A 427 -13.08 -9.78 -5.05
N ALA A 428 -13.50 -8.58 -5.45
CA ALA A 428 -13.21 -7.30 -4.84
C ALA A 428 -13.94 -7.15 -3.48
N ARG A 429 -13.68 -8.03 -2.53
CA ARG A 429 -14.12 -7.83 -1.15
C ARG A 429 -13.09 -8.49 -0.21
N GLY A 430 -12.06 -7.73 0.13
CA GLY A 430 -11.26 -8.00 1.32
C GLY A 430 -12.07 -7.70 2.59
N ASN A 431 -13.11 -8.49 2.83
CA ASN A 431 -13.84 -8.44 4.08
C ASN A 431 -13.23 -9.50 5.00
N TRP A 432 -12.39 -9.08 5.91
CA TRP A 432 -12.11 -9.84 7.12
C TRP A 432 -13.38 -9.75 7.97
N GLY A 433 -14.31 -10.66 7.72
CA GLY A 433 -15.48 -10.83 8.56
C GLY A 433 -15.03 -11.35 9.91
N VAL A 434 -15.15 -10.50 10.92
CA VAL A 434 -15.26 -10.94 12.32
C VAL A 434 -16.60 -11.68 12.40
N ALA A 435 -16.55 -12.99 12.64
CA ALA A 435 -17.66 -13.75 13.18
C ALA A 435 -17.65 -13.61 14.69
#